data_76514f583b0584cab8e2f5e945bc6550
#
_entry.id   76514f583b0584cab8e2f5e945bc6550
#
_cell.length_a   1.000
_cell.length_b   1.000
_cell.length_c   1.000
_cell.angle_alpha   90.00
_cell.angle_beta   90.00
_cell.angle_gamma   90.00
#
_symmetry.space_group_name_H-M   'P 1'
#
loop_
_entity.id
_entity.type
_entity.pdbx_description
1 polymer ?
#
loop_
_entity_poly.entity_id
_entity_poly.type
_entity_poly.pdbx_seq_one_letter_code
_entity_poly.pdbx_strand_id
1 'polypeptide(L)'
;VVYAGLAYLGAQGVNYYSLDVNATFLLTDLVKNLAGYEGSFILAVAVILACLTTAIGMIATAGQWVEAWFKGKISYRQASLMITIAIFMISCLGVSNVLKISGPIFMILFPMSVVLTFLGLGKKWVPNDGAWKGAVWVAFIMSLFAALNLAVMTGLVNIDISGLMNIINQIPLAKQGFAWLIPTILGYVIGAVVYKFKKKESIAYLVKIALIKP
;
A
#
# COMPACT_ATOMS: atom_id res chain seq x y z
N VAL A 1 5.75 -4.63 -21.50
CA VAL A 1 7.03 -5.07 -22.12
C VAL A 1 8.11 -5.20 -21.07
N VAL A 2 8.42 -4.14 -20.27
CA VAL A 2 9.53 -4.14 -19.29
C VAL A 2 9.37 -5.23 -18.24
N TYR A 3 8.21 -5.32 -17.59
CA TYR A 3 7.95 -6.34 -16.55
C TYR A 3 7.98 -7.78 -17.11
N ALA A 4 7.51 -7.98 -18.35
CA ALA A 4 7.60 -9.28 -19.00
C ALA A 4 9.05 -9.67 -19.28
N GLY A 5 9.88 -8.71 -19.72
CA GLY A 5 11.31 -8.93 -19.91
C GLY A 5 12.04 -9.27 -18.60
N LEU A 6 11.74 -8.54 -17.51
CA LEU A 6 12.30 -8.83 -16.19
C LEU A 6 11.87 -10.20 -15.65
N ALA A 7 10.59 -10.58 -15.84
CA ALA A 7 10.09 -11.91 -15.44
C ALA A 7 10.77 -13.02 -16.24
N TYR A 8 11.00 -12.83 -17.54
CA TYR A 8 11.71 -13.78 -18.38
C TYR A 8 13.17 -13.97 -17.94
N LEU A 9 13.88 -12.86 -17.67
CA LEU A 9 15.25 -12.89 -17.14
C LEU A 9 15.31 -13.58 -15.77
N GLY A 10 14.35 -13.28 -14.90
CA GLY A 10 14.23 -13.94 -13.59
C GLY A 10 14.00 -15.44 -13.71
N ALA A 11 13.14 -15.87 -14.63
CA ALA A 11 12.87 -17.29 -14.89
C ALA A 11 14.12 -18.05 -15.39
N GLN A 12 14.92 -17.41 -16.22
CA GLN A 12 16.21 -18.01 -16.63
C GLN A 12 17.22 -18.06 -15.49
N GLY A 13 17.20 -17.08 -14.58
CA GLY A 13 18.09 -17.03 -13.41
C GLY A 13 17.88 -18.18 -12.42
N VAL A 14 16.68 -18.75 -12.33
CA VAL A 14 16.36 -19.85 -11.38
C VAL A 14 17.26 -21.08 -11.58
N ASN A 15 17.76 -21.32 -12.78
CA ASN A 15 18.65 -22.44 -13.07
C ASN A 15 20.09 -22.24 -12.56
N TYR A 16 20.48 -20.99 -12.26
CA TYR A 16 21.85 -20.62 -11.90
C TYR A 16 21.99 -20.08 -10.48
N TYR A 17 20.90 -19.61 -9.88
CA TYR A 17 20.90 -18.94 -8.59
C TYR A 17 19.88 -19.58 -7.64
N SER A 18 20.20 -19.63 -6.34
CA SER A 18 19.26 -20.06 -5.31
C SER A 18 18.14 -19.02 -5.12
N LEU A 19 16.96 -19.46 -4.67
CA LEU A 19 15.80 -18.59 -4.46
C LEU A 19 16.01 -17.53 -3.36
N ASP A 20 17.02 -17.70 -2.51
CA ASP A 20 17.34 -16.80 -1.38
C ASP A 20 18.32 -15.69 -1.73
N VAL A 21 18.72 -15.57 -3.01
CA VAL A 21 19.68 -14.53 -3.44
C VAL A 21 19.02 -13.16 -3.45
N ASN A 22 19.75 -12.17 -2.93
CA ASN A 22 19.29 -10.79 -2.95
C ASN A 22 19.03 -10.31 -4.40
N ALA A 23 17.84 -9.77 -4.66
CA ALA A 23 17.39 -9.38 -5.99
C ALA A 23 18.35 -8.37 -6.67
N THR A 24 18.96 -7.47 -5.90
CA THR A 24 19.94 -6.50 -6.42
C THR A 24 21.22 -7.19 -6.91
N PHE A 25 21.71 -8.16 -6.14
CA PHE A 25 22.87 -8.97 -6.52
C PHE A 25 22.58 -9.80 -7.78
N LEU A 26 21.43 -10.47 -7.81
CA LEU A 26 20.97 -11.27 -8.95
C LEU A 26 20.98 -10.45 -10.25
N LEU A 27 20.38 -9.27 -10.24
CA LEU A 27 20.31 -8.41 -11.43
C LEU A 27 21.71 -7.96 -11.88
N THR A 28 22.55 -7.55 -10.93
CA THR A 28 23.90 -7.08 -11.24
C THR A 28 24.79 -8.19 -11.80
N ASP A 29 24.73 -9.37 -11.20
CA ASP A 29 25.55 -10.53 -11.63
C ASP A 29 25.08 -11.06 -12.98
N LEU A 30 23.77 -11.12 -13.20
CA LEU A 30 23.19 -11.55 -14.47
C LEU A 30 23.58 -10.63 -15.63
N VAL A 31 23.54 -9.30 -15.42
CA VAL A 31 23.97 -8.32 -16.43
C VAL A 31 25.47 -8.41 -16.66
N LYS A 32 26.28 -8.62 -15.60
CA LYS A 32 27.71 -8.83 -15.73
C LYS A 32 28.06 -10.07 -16.56
N ASN A 33 27.31 -11.17 -16.36
CA ASN A 33 27.52 -12.41 -17.11
C ASN A 33 27.08 -12.29 -18.58
N LEU A 34 26.04 -11.49 -18.89
CA LEU A 34 25.53 -11.30 -20.25
C LEU A 34 26.28 -10.24 -21.04
N ALA A 35 26.62 -9.10 -20.42
CA ALA A 35 27.13 -7.91 -21.08
C ALA A 35 28.50 -7.42 -20.54
N GLY A 36 29.12 -8.21 -19.67
CA GLY A 36 30.42 -7.90 -19.11
C GLY A 36 30.41 -6.70 -18.15
N TYR A 37 31.62 -6.18 -17.89
CA TYR A 37 31.81 -5.04 -16.98
C TYR A 37 31.16 -3.75 -17.50
N GLU A 38 31.25 -3.50 -18.81
CA GLU A 38 30.62 -2.34 -19.48
C GLU A 38 29.09 -2.34 -19.29
N GLY A 39 28.45 -3.50 -19.44
CA GLY A 39 27.02 -3.64 -19.22
C GLY A 39 26.61 -3.34 -17.76
N SER A 40 27.42 -3.79 -16.80
CA SER A 40 27.17 -3.49 -15.38
C SER A 40 27.33 -2.00 -15.07
N PHE A 41 28.26 -1.32 -15.69
CA PHE A 41 28.44 0.13 -15.53
C PHE A 41 27.25 0.90 -16.09
N ILE A 42 26.79 0.56 -17.30
CA ILE A 42 25.60 1.17 -17.93
C ILE A 42 24.35 0.93 -17.05
N LEU A 43 24.18 -0.30 -16.54
CA LEU A 43 23.08 -0.61 -15.61
C LEU A 43 23.13 0.26 -14.37
N ALA A 44 24.30 0.41 -13.74
CA ALA A 44 24.46 1.23 -12.54
C ALA A 44 24.06 2.69 -12.78
N VAL A 45 24.54 3.30 -13.87
CA VAL A 45 24.17 4.67 -14.26
C VAL A 45 22.67 4.78 -14.53
N ALA A 46 22.07 3.82 -15.26
CA ALA A 46 20.66 3.83 -15.55
C ALA A 46 19.81 3.74 -14.27
N VAL A 47 20.18 2.87 -13.33
CA VAL A 47 19.49 2.72 -12.04
C VAL A 47 19.59 4.00 -11.20
N ILE A 48 20.79 4.62 -11.12
CA ILE A 48 20.99 5.89 -10.39
C ILE A 48 20.08 6.98 -10.97
N LEU A 49 20.05 7.14 -12.28
CA LEU A 49 19.22 8.14 -12.95
C LEU A 49 17.73 7.89 -12.75
N ALA A 50 17.30 6.64 -12.86
CA ALA A 50 15.92 6.25 -12.62
C ALA A 50 15.47 6.52 -11.17
N CYS A 51 16.31 6.17 -10.20
CA CYS A 51 16.03 6.45 -8.78
C CYS A 51 15.99 7.95 -8.50
N LEU A 52 16.92 8.72 -9.08
CA LEU A 52 17.00 10.17 -8.89
C LEU A 52 15.77 10.89 -9.46
N THR A 53 15.35 10.54 -10.68
CA THR A 53 14.15 11.14 -11.30
C THR A 53 12.89 10.82 -10.53
N THR A 54 12.75 9.58 -10.05
CA THR A 54 11.62 9.17 -9.21
C THR A 54 11.63 9.91 -7.87
N ALA A 55 12.78 10.00 -7.21
CA ALA A 55 12.92 10.71 -5.94
C ALA A 55 12.55 12.20 -6.06
N ILE A 56 13.02 12.88 -7.12
CA ILE A 56 12.67 14.29 -7.38
C ILE A 56 11.16 14.45 -7.55
N GLY A 57 10.51 13.59 -8.35
CA GLY A 57 9.07 13.64 -8.57
C GLY A 57 8.27 13.41 -7.28
N MET A 58 8.68 12.45 -6.47
CA MET A 58 8.01 12.17 -5.19
C MET A 58 8.19 13.29 -4.17
N ILE A 59 9.40 13.85 -4.04
CA ILE A 59 9.69 14.98 -3.15
C ILE A 59 8.90 16.21 -3.58
N ALA A 60 8.82 16.50 -4.89
CA ALA A 60 8.06 17.60 -5.42
C ALA A 60 6.56 17.49 -5.09
N THR A 61 5.98 16.31 -5.32
CA THR A 61 4.57 16.04 -5.02
C THR A 61 4.29 16.13 -3.52
N ALA A 62 5.14 15.52 -2.69
CA ALA A 62 4.98 15.56 -1.25
C ALA A 62 5.14 16.98 -0.69
N GLY A 63 6.08 17.77 -1.22
CA GLY A 63 6.28 19.17 -0.84
C GLY A 63 5.05 20.03 -1.13
N GLN A 64 4.45 19.90 -2.31
CA GLN A 64 3.20 20.58 -2.67
C GLN A 64 2.04 20.17 -1.75
N TRP A 65 1.95 18.90 -1.42
CA TRP A 65 0.90 18.39 -0.54
C TRP A 65 1.02 18.93 0.89
N VAL A 66 2.24 19.00 1.43
CA VAL A 66 2.52 19.59 2.75
C VAL A 66 2.19 21.07 2.76
N GLU A 67 2.59 21.85 1.75
CA GLU A 67 2.24 23.27 1.61
C GLU A 67 0.71 23.48 1.62
N ALA A 68 -0.02 22.69 0.84
CA ALA A 68 -1.48 22.74 0.78
C ALA A 68 -2.13 22.38 2.12
N TRP A 69 -1.64 21.35 2.81
CA TRP A 69 -2.15 20.90 4.10
C TRP A 69 -2.00 21.99 5.17
N PHE A 70 -0.81 22.61 5.24
CA PHE A 70 -0.53 23.68 6.20
C PHE A 70 -1.02 25.06 5.74
N LYS A 71 -1.84 25.13 4.67
CA LYS A 71 -2.43 26.37 4.13
C LYS A 71 -1.37 27.47 3.87
N GLY A 72 -0.23 27.10 3.35
CA GLY A 72 0.87 28.01 3.01
C GLY A 72 1.73 28.47 4.19
N LYS A 73 1.49 28.02 5.43
CA LYS A 73 2.37 28.34 6.58
C LYS A 73 3.78 27.80 6.42
N ILE A 74 3.91 26.64 5.75
CA ILE A 74 5.18 26.04 5.36
C ILE A 74 5.26 26.19 3.85
N SER A 75 6.29 26.90 3.36
CA SER A 75 6.47 27.06 1.92
C SER A 75 6.92 25.73 1.27
N TYR A 76 6.61 25.57 -0.01
CA TYR A 76 7.05 24.42 -0.82
C TYR A 76 8.55 24.10 -0.63
N ARG A 77 9.40 25.14 -0.66
CA ARG A 77 10.85 24.99 -0.51
C ARG A 77 11.24 24.41 0.85
N GLN A 78 10.61 24.89 1.93
CA GLN A 78 10.86 24.39 3.29
C GLN A 78 10.38 22.95 3.44
N ALA A 79 9.16 22.66 2.95
CA ALA A 79 8.61 21.30 2.96
C ALA A 79 9.49 20.31 2.21
N SER A 80 9.90 20.65 0.99
CA SER A 80 10.77 19.79 0.17
C SER A 80 12.13 19.57 0.82
N LEU A 81 12.72 20.61 1.45
CA LEU A 81 13.99 20.48 2.16
C LEU A 81 13.86 19.54 3.38
N MET A 82 12.81 19.71 4.19
CA MET A 82 12.56 18.85 5.35
C MET A 82 12.36 17.39 4.95
N ILE A 83 11.59 17.15 3.89
CA ILE A 83 11.35 15.80 3.34
C ILE A 83 12.67 15.20 2.84
N THR A 84 13.49 15.97 2.12
CA THR A 84 14.78 15.51 1.60
C THR A 84 15.72 15.11 2.73
N ILE A 85 15.81 15.91 3.79
CA ILE A 85 16.65 15.59 4.97
C ILE A 85 16.12 14.32 5.65
N ALA A 86 14.82 14.18 5.83
CA ALA A 86 14.23 12.99 6.44
C ALA A 86 14.51 11.73 5.61
N ILE A 87 14.34 11.80 4.28
CA ILE A 87 14.64 10.69 3.37
C ILE A 87 16.13 10.34 3.41
N PHE A 88 17.01 11.34 3.46
CA PHE A 88 18.45 11.13 3.55
C PHE A 88 18.82 10.37 4.84
N MET A 89 18.28 10.78 5.99
CA MET A 89 18.52 10.09 7.26
C MET A 89 18.03 8.63 7.22
N ILE A 90 16.84 8.38 6.66
CA ILE A 90 16.30 7.03 6.52
C ILE A 90 17.16 6.20 5.55
N SER A 91 17.64 6.79 4.47
CA SER A 91 18.52 6.12 3.49
C SER A 91 19.82 5.59 4.10
N CYS A 92 20.36 6.27 5.13
CA CYS A 92 21.54 5.83 5.87
C CYS A 92 21.35 4.50 6.62
N LEU A 93 20.10 4.06 6.85
CA LEU A 93 19.81 2.76 7.47
C LEU A 93 20.11 1.57 6.54
N GLY A 94 20.33 1.82 5.26
CA GLY A 94 20.53 0.80 4.23
C GLY A 94 19.23 0.22 3.68
N VAL A 95 19.30 -0.24 2.44
CA VAL A 95 18.13 -0.70 1.66
C VAL A 95 17.35 -1.81 2.36
N SER A 96 18.03 -2.78 2.96
CA SER A 96 17.37 -3.91 3.64
C SER A 96 16.52 -3.47 4.82
N ASN A 97 16.99 -2.52 5.62
CA ASN A 97 16.23 -1.98 6.76
C ASN A 97 15.07 -1.08 6.30
N VAL A 98 15.30 -0.29 5.25
CA VAL A 98 14.23 0.51 4.64
C VAL A 98 13.10 -0.39 4.12
N LEU A 99 13.42 -1.50 3.45
CA LEU A 99 12.42 -2.47 2.97
C LEU A 99 11.66 -3.15 4.12
N LYS A 100 12.35 -3.50 5.21
CA LYS A 100 11.70 -4.08 6.41
C LYS A 100 10.67 -3.13 7.03
N ILE A 101 10.98 -1.83 7.09
CA ILE A 101 10.10 -0.81 7.68
C ILE A 101 8.97 -0.45 6.72
N SER A 102 9.26 -0.31 5.43
CA SER A 102 8.25 0.07 4.43
C SER A 102 7.26 -1.05 4.09
N GLY A 103 7.68 -2.32 4.21
CA GLY A 103 6.84 -3.47 3.92
C GLY A 103 5.49 -3.45 4.65
N PRO A 104 5.42 -3.36 5.97
CA PRO A 104 4.17 -3.26 6.71
C PRO A 104 3.31 -2.06 6.30
N ILE A 105 3.92 -0.91 5.97
CA ILE A 105 3.21 0.28 5.51
C ILE A 105 2.52 0.00 4.16
N PHE A 106 3.22 -0.62 3.23
CA PHE A 106 2.63 -1.02 1.95
C PHE A 106 1.50 -2.04 2.10
N MET A 107 1.62 -2.96 3.07
CA MET A 107 0.54 -3.91 3.37
C MET A 107 -0.76 -3.23 3.82
N ILE A 108 -0.67 -2.04 4.44
CA ILE A 108 -1.85 -1.25 4.80
C ILE A 108 -2.38 -0.49 3.58
N LEU A 109 -1.50 0.18 2.85
CA LEU A 109 -1.89 1.09 1.78
C LEU A 109 -2.42 0.36 0.54
N PHE A 110 -1.87 -0.81 0.21
CA PHE A 110 -2.21 -1.53 -1.02
C PHE A 110 -3.69 -1.94 -1.08
N PRO A 111 -4.27 -2.67 -0.10
CA PRO A 111 -5.68 -3.03 -0.15
C PRO A 111 -6.61 -1.83 -0.15
N MET A 112 -6.28 -0.79 0.64
CA MET A 112 -7.07 0.44 0.66
C MET A 112 -7.09 1.15 -0.70
N SER A 113 -5.93 1.26 -1.35
CA SER A 113 -5.82 1.88 -2.68
C SER A 113 -6.63 1.11 -3.73
N VAL A 114 -6.56 -0.21 -3.70
CA VAL A 114 -7.33 -1.08 -4.60
C VAL A 114 -8.83 -0.87 -4.39
N VAL A 115 -9.29 -0.95 -3.13
CA VAL A 115 -10.72 -0.77 -2.79
C VAL A 115 -11.22 0.61 -3.20
N LEU A 116 -10.46 1.68 -2.89
CA LEU A 116 -10.82 3.05 -3.27
C LEU A 116 -10.89 3.22 -4.79
N THR A 117 -9.98 2.60 -5.53
CA THR A 117 -9.97 2.64 -7.00
C THR A 117 -11.22 1.96 -7.56
N PHE A 118 -11.54 0.74 -7.12
CA PHE A 118 -12.74 0.04 -7.58
C PHE A 118 -14.03 0.77 -7.22
N LEU A 119 -14.14 1.29 -6.00
CA LEU A 119 -15.30 2.08 -5.60
C LEU A 119 -15.40 3.39 -6.38
N GLY A 120 -14.26 4.01 -6.70
CA GLY A 120 -14.20 5.24 -7.51
C GLY A 120 -14.66 5.01 -8.95
N LEU A 121 -14.15 3.97 -9.60
CA LEU A 121 -14.57 3.56 -10.94
C LEU A 121 -16.04 3.13 -10.98
N GLY A 122 -16.47 2.39 -9.94
CA GLY A 122 -17.82 1.90 -9.78
C GLY A 122 -18.79 2.86 -9.08
N LYS A 123 -18.48 4.17 -8.97
CA LYS A 123 -19.27 5.14 -8.20
C LYS A 123 -20.76 5.13 -8.54
N LYS A 124 -21.13 4.86 -9.80
CA LYS A 124 -22.53 4.74 -10.25
C LYS A 124 -23.27 3.53 -9.65
N TRP A 125 -22.54 2.50 -9.24
CA TRP A 125 -23.07 1.24 -8.68
C TRP A 125 -23.00 1.21 -7.16
N VAL A 126 -22.35 2.19 -6.53
CA VAL A 126 -22.32 2.28 -5.06
C VAL A 126 -23.64 2.87 -4.56
N PRO A 127 -24.43 2.11 -3.81
CA PRO A 127 -25.81 2.50 -3.47
C PRO A 127 -25.87 3.66 -2.48
N ASN A 128 -24.86 3.82 -1.62
CA ASN A 128 -24.82 4.87 -0.59
C ASN A 128 -23.42 5.00 0.05
N ASP A 129 -23.21 6.08 0.82
CA ASP A 129 -21.96 6.36 1.52
C ASP A 129 -21.62 5.31 2.60
N GLY A 130 -22.61 4.58 3.09
CA GLY A 130 -22.40 3.50 4.05
C GLY A 130 -21.66 2.33 3.45
N ALA A 131 -21.97 1.96 2.21
CA ALA A 131 -21.25 0.94 1.47
C ALA A 131 -19.78 1.31 1.28
N TRP A 132 -19.54 2.58 0.91
CA TRP A 132 -18.19 3.11 0.76
C TRP A 132 -17.37 3.01 2.06
N LYS A 133 -17.93 3.58 3.15
CA LYS A 133 -17.30 3.57 4.47
C LYS A 133 -17.08 2.14 4.99
N GLY A 134 -18.08 1.28 4.85
CA GLY A 134 -18.00 -0.11 5.30
C GLY A 134 -16.89 -0.90 4.62
N ALA A 135 -16.77 -0.78 3.29
CA ALA A 135 -15.69 -1.42 2.54
C ALA A 135 -14.31 -0.92 2.97
N VAL A 136 -14.11 0.40 3.03
CA VAL A 136 -12.82 1.00 3.36
C VAL A 136 -12.38 0.67 4.78
N TRP A 137 -13.29 0.74 5.78
CA TRP A 137 -12.97 0.40 7.16
C TRP A 137 -12.61 -1.06 7.35
N VAL A 138 -13.34 -1.98 6.71
CA VAL A 138 -13.02 -3.41 6.80
C VAL A 138 -11.69 -3.71 6.09
N ALA A 139 -11.45 -3.13 4.91
CA ALA A 139 -10.16 -3.26 4.22
C ALA A 139 -9.01 -2.76 5.09
N PHE A 140 -9.17 -1.61 5.75
CA PHE A 140 -8.17 -1.06 6.67
C PHE A 140 -7.87 -2.00 7.84
N ILE A 141 -8.90 -2.51 8.51
CA ILE A 141 -8.72 -3.44 9.65
C ILE A 141 -7.98 -4.71 9.20
N MET A 142 -8.40 -5.31 8.10
CA MET A 142 -7.74 -6.51 7.58
C MET A 142 -6.29 -6.25 7.15
N SER A 143 -6.03 -5.09 6.57
CA SER A 143 -4.69 -4.65 6.20
C SER A 143 -3.78 -4.44 7.40
N LEU A 144 -4.34 -3.94 8.51
CA LEU A 144 -3.59 -3.75 9.76
C LEU A 144 -3.12 -5.11 10.33
N PHE A 145 -3.95 -6.13 10.27
CA PHE A 145 -3.55 -7.48 10.67
C PHE A 145 -2.47 -8.06 9.75
N ALA A 146 -2.57 -7.86 8.45
CA ALA A 146 -1.54 -8.29 7.50
C ALA A 146 -0.20 -7.56 7.73
N ALA A 147 -0.25 -6.25 8.01
CA ALA A 147 0.93 -5.46 8.34
C ALA A 147 1.58 -5.89 9.66
N LEU A 148 0.79 -6.18 10.68
CA LEU A 148 1.27 -6.73 11.95
C LEU A 148 1.96 -8.07 11.76
N ASN A 149 1.36 -8.95 10.96
CA ASN A 149 1.98 -10.24 10.65
C ASN A 149 3.35 -10.07 9.98
N LEU A 150 3.44 -9.19 8.99
CA LEU A 150 4.71 -8.92 8.32
C LEU A 150 5.73 -8.27 9.27
N ALA A 151 5.30 -7.37 10.16
CA ALA A 151 6.17 -6.74 11.16
C ALA A 151 6.73 -7.77 12.17
N VAL A 152 5.94 -8.75 12.56
CA VAL A 152 6.39 -9.87 13.40
C VAL A 152 7.36 -10.78 12.64
N MET A 153 7.03 -11.16 11.40
CA MET A 153 7.90 -12.00 10.56
C MET A 153 9.25 -11.34 10.25
N THR A 154 9.29 -10.02 10.11
CA THR A 154 10.53 -9.27 9.85
C THR A 154 11.31 -8.94 11.13
N GLY A 155 10.80 -9.33 12.31
CA GLY A 155 11.44 -9.08 13.61
C GLY A 155 11.37 -7.65 14.09
N LEU A 156 10.51 -6.81 13.50
CA LEU A 156 10.28 -5.42 13.95
C LEU A 156 9.48 -5.37 15.25
N VAL A 157 8.62 -6.38 15.48
CA VAL A 157 7.74 -6.46 16.65
C VAL A 157 7.75 -7.90 17.14
N ASN A 158 7.95 -8.09 18.44
CA ASN A 158 7.92 -9.40 19.11
C ASN A 158 6.59 -9.59 19.83
N ILE A 159 5.54 -9.94 19.09
CA ILE A 159 4.21 -10.26 19.62
C ILE A 159 3.80 -11.62 19.05
N ASP A 160 3.29 -12.51 19.88
CA ASP A 160 2.70 -13.76 19.41
C ASP A 160 1.28 -13.51 18.89
N ILE A 161 1.13 -13.58 17.57
CA ILE A 161 -0.15 -13.43 16.87
C ILE A 161 -0.58 -14.73 16.17
N SER A 162 0.04 -15.85 16.50
CA SER A 162 -0.18 -17.15 15.85
C SER A 162 -1.65 -17.59 15.87
N GLY A 163 -2.35 -17.40 16.99
CA GLY A 163 -3.77 -17.71 17.13
C GLY A 163 -4.65 -16.89 16.17
N LEU A 164 -4.37 -15.58 16.05
CA LEU A 164 -5.10 -14.69 15.14
C LEU A 164 -4.83 -15.04 13.67
N MET A 165 -3.57 -15.34 13.35
CA MET A 165 -3.18 -15.69 11.99
C MET A 165 -3.77 -17.02 11.54
N ASN A 166 -3.95 -17.98 12.45
CA ASN A 166 -4.62 -19.24 12.13
C ASN A 166 -6.09 -19.02 11.70
N ILE A 167 -6.78 -18.06 12.31
CA ILE A 167 -8.15 -17.70 11.92
C ILE A 167 -8.15 -16.99 10.56
N ILE A 168 -7.25 -16.04 10.34
CA ILE A 168 -7.16 -15.29 9.09
C ILE A 168 -6.77 -16.21 7.93
N ASN A 169 -5.89 -17.17 8.14
CA ASN A 169 -5.46 -18.13 7.12
C ASN A 169 -6.55 -19.12 6.70
N GLN A 170 -7.65 -19.23 7.45
CA GLN A 170 -8.84 -20.00 7.04
C GLN A 170 -9.70 -19.26 6.02
N ILE A 171 -9.53 -17.94 5.88
CA ILE A 171 -10.26 -17.16 4.89
C ILE A 171 -9.82 -17.60 3.49
N PRO A 172 -10.76 -17.89 2.57
CA PRO A 172 -10.40 -18.16 1.18
C PRO A 172 -9.55 -17.05 0.59
N LEU A 173 -8.55 -17.40 -0.22
CA LEU A 173 -7.57 -16.50 -0.82
C LEU A 173 -6.54 -15.88 0.16
N ALA A 174 -6.56 -16.20 1.46
CA ALA A 174 -5.58 -15.69 2.42
C ALA A 174 -4.15 -16.13 2.06
N LYS A 175 -3.97 -17.37 1.64
CA LYS A 175 -2.67 -17.92 1.23
C LYS A 175 -2.06 -17.20 0.02
N GLN A 176 -2.89 -16.57 -0.82
CA GLN A 176 -2.47 -15.76 -1.98
C GLN A 176 -2.30 -14.27 -1.65
N GLY A 177 -2.40 -13.87 -0.37
CA GLY A 177 -2.29 -12.49 0.05
C GLY A 177 -3.57 -11.65 -0.09
N PHE A 178 -4.70 -12.27 -0.43
CA PHE A 178 -5.99 -11.60 -0.63
C PHE A 178 -6.98 -11.83 0.55
N ALA A 179 -6.47 -12.03 1.77
CA ALA A 179 -7.30 -12.21 2.96
C ALA A 179 -8.29 -11.06 3.21
N TRP A 180 -7.97 -9.87 2.73
CA TRP A 180 -8.79 -8.66 2.88
C TRP A 180 -10.00 -8.62 1.92
N LEU A 181 -9.97 -9.33 0.79
CA LEU A 181 -10.94 -9.18 -0.30
C LEU A 181 -12.36 -9.57 0.15
N ILE A 182 -12.54 -10.80 0.66
CA ILE A 182 -13.85 -11.31 1.08
C ILE A 182 -14.45 -10.50 2.24
N PRO A 183 -13.70 -10.22 3.34
CA PRO A 183 -14.21 -9.36 4.39
C PRO A 183 -14.61 -7.96 3.90
N THR A 184 -13.87 -7.39 2.94
CA THR A 184 -14.18 -6.07 2.36
C THR A 184 -15.50 -6.09 1.60
N ILE A 185 -15.78 -7.13 0.82
CA ILE A 185 -17.07 -7.29 0.14
C ILE A 185 -18.21 -7.39 1.16
N LEU A 186 -18.01 -8.16 2.23
CA LEU A 186 -18.99 -8.23 3.32
C LEU A 186 -19.18 -6.85 3.99
N GLY A 187 -18.10 -6.15 4.26
CA GLY A 187 -18.15 -4.78 4.80
C GLY A 187 -18.90 -3.79 3.91
N TYR A 188 -18.74 -3.92 2.59
CA TYR A 188 -19.50 -3.15 1.61
C TYR A 188 -21.01 -3.41 1.72
N VAL A 189 -21.42 -4.67 1.75
CA VAL A 189 -22.84 -5.05 1.84
C VAL A 189 -23.45 -4.63 3.18
N ILE A 190 -22.77 -4.93 4.28
CA ILE A 190 -23.22 -4.58 5.64
C ILE A 190 -23.33 -3.05 5.77
N GLY A 191 -22.31 -2.31 5.31
CA GLY A 191 -22.31 -0.86 5.33
C GLY A 191 -23.46 -0.25 4.52
N ALA A 192 -23.78 -0.82 3.35
CA ALA A 192 -24.91 -0.42 2.53
C ALA A 192 -26.25 -0.61 3.26
N VAL A 193 -26.43 -1.75 3.90
CA VAL A 193 -27.67 -2.12 4.62
C VAL A 193 -27.84 -1.25 5.87
N VAL A 194 -26.82 -1.14 6.71
CA VAL A 194 -26.85 -0.34 7.95
C VAL A 194 -27.16 1.13 7.65
N TYR A 195 -26.53 1.69 6.62
CA TYR A 195 -26.80 3.09 6.25
C TYR A 195 -28.25 3.30 5.79
N LYS A 196 -28.83 2.35 5.06
CA LYS A 196 -30.23 2.40 4.60
C LYS A 196 -31.19 2.40 5.79
N PHE A 197 -30.95 1.56 6.80
CA PHE A 197 -31.76 1.52 8.02
C PHE A 197 -31.63 2.82 8.82
N LYS A 198 -30.42 3.29 9.07
CA LYS A 198 -30.17 4.54 9.81
C LYS A 198 -30.80 5.76 9.15
N LYS A 199 -30.78 5.83 7.82
CA LYS A 199 -31.42 6.92 7.08
C LYS A 199 -32.96 6.86 7.21
N LYS A 200 -33.55 5.66 7.24
CA LYS A 200 -35.00 5.47 7.44
C LYS A 200 -35.43 5.92 8.83
N GLU A 201 -34.68 5.59 9.88
CA GLU A 201 -34.94 6.05 11.25
C GLU A 201 -34.83 7.57 11.39
N SER A 202 -33.81 8.18 10.78
CA SER A 202 -33.63 9.65 10.81
C SER A 202 -34.79 10.37 10.13
N ILE A 203 -35.31 9.90 9.01
CA ILE A 203 -36.47 10.46 8.33
C ILE A 203 -37.74 10.27 9.18
N ALA A 204 -37.95 9.10 9.76
CA ALA A 204 -39.08 8.85 10.64
C ALA A 204 -39.08 9.77 11.87
N TYR A 205 -37.91 10.01 12.46
CA TYR A 205 -37.74 10.95 13.57
C TYR A 205 -38.07 12.41 13.17
N LEU A 206 -37.60 12.85 12.01
CA LEU A 206 -37.91 14.21 11.49
C LEU A 206 -39.40 14.39 11.18
N VAL A 207 -40.05 13.39 10.60
CA VAL A 207 -41.50 13.41 10.35
C VAL A 207 -42.27 13.46 11.66
N LYS A 208 -41.83 12.71 12.68
CA LYS A 208 -42.45 12.75 14.01
C LYS A 208 -42.36 14.12 14.68
N ILE A 209 -41.23 14.79 14.55
CA ILE A 209 -41.02 16.17 15.07
C ILE A 209 -41.87 17.16 14.31
N ALA A 210 -41.99 17.02 12.99
CA ALA A 210 -42.81 17.94 12.16
C ALA A 210 -44.30 17.81 12.44
N LEU A 211 -44.77 16.62 12.87
CA LEU A 211 -46.18 16.39 13.26
C LEU A 211 -46.54 16.85 14.68
N ILE A 212 -45.51 17.08 15.52
CA ILE A 212 -45.70 17.52 16.94
C ILE A 212 -45.57 19.06 17.07
N LYS A 213 -45.10 19.81 16.05
CA LYS A 213 -45.06 21.26 16.05
C LYS A 213 -46.38 21.78 15.53
N PRO A 214 -47.26 22.43 16.40
CA PRO A 214 -48.49 23.07 15.99
C PRO A 214 -48.22 24.29 15.12
#